data_961d6df9068338d352a0970c82dd1da9
#
_entry.id   961d6df9068338d352a0970c82dd1da9
#
_cell.length_a   1.000
_cell.length_b   1.000
_cell.length_c   1.000
_cell.angle_alpha   90.00
_cell.angle_beta   90.00
_cell.angle_gamma   90.00
#
_symmetry.space_group_name_H-M   'P 1'
#
loop_
_entity.id
_entity.type
_entity.pdbx_description
1 polymer ?
#
loop_
_entity_poly.entity_id
_entity_poly.type
_entity_poly.pdbx_seq_one_letter_code
_entity_poly.pdbx_strand_id
1 'polypeptide(L)'
;MIVILLNIYYIIVLAWALFYLFSSFTIDLPWGSCHHEWNTEYCVEFQRTNGSLNVTSENATSPVIEFWERRVLKISDGIHDLGALRWELALCLLVAWVICYFCIWKGVKSTGKVVYFTATFPYLMLVVLLIRGVTLPGAAQGIQFYLYPNLTRLWDPQVWMDAGTQIFFSFAICLGCLTALGSYNKYHNNCYRDCIALCFLNSGTSFVAGFAIFSVLGFMSQEQGVPISEVAESGPGLAFIAYPRAVVMLPFSPLWACCFFFMVVLLGLDSQFVCVESLVTALVDMYPHIFRKKNRRELLILGVSVTSFFVGLVMLTEGGMYVFQLFDYYAASGMCLLFVAIFESFCVAWVYGAGRFYNNIEDMIGYRPWPLIKYCWLFLTPAVCTATFLFSLIKYTPLTYNKKYTYPWWGDALGWFLALSSMVCIPAWSFYKLGTLKGSLKELPWGHVQANPASFPRLQPHHVGLSIKHKSPGRG
;
A
#
# COMPACT_ATOMS: atom_id res chain seq x y z
N MET A 1 -13.40 7.39 -2.46
CA MET A 1 -13.17 6.91 -3.85
C MET A 1 -11.82 6.22 -3.98
N ILE A 2 -10.71 6.85 -3.58
CA ILE A 2 -9.35 6.26 -3.64
C ILE A 2 -9.30 4.85 -3.03
N VAL A 3 -9.83 4.66 -1.82
CA VAL A 3 -9.83 3.35 -1.14
C VAL A 3 -10.65 2.29 -1.87
N ILE A 4 -11.71 2.68 -2.59
CA ILE A 4 -12.47 1.74 -3.43
C ILE A 4 -11.57 1.21 -4.55
N LEU A 5 -10.87 2.10 -5.24
CA LEU A 5 -9.94 1.73 -6.30
C LEU A 5 -8.75 0.92 -5.76
N LEU A 6 -8.20 1.33 -4.61
CA LEU A 6 -7.11 0.63 -3.92
C LEU A 6 -7.50 -0.82 -3.59
N ASN A 7 -8.69 -1.06 -3.05
CA ASN A 7 -9.16 -2.40 -2.72
C ASN A 7 -9.26 -3.34 -3.93
N ILE A 8 -9.44 -2.79 -5.14
CA ILE A 8 -9.56 -3.57 -6.38
C ILE A 8 -8.19 -4.08 -6.83
N TYR A 9 -7.18 -3.20 -6.89
CA TYR A 9 -5.90 -3.58 -7.47
C TYR A 9 -4.89 -4.12 -6.46
N TYR A 10 -4.90 -3.64 -5.22
CA TYR A 10 -3.92 -4.04 -4.22
C TYR A 10 -3.93 -5.55 -3.91
N ILE A 11 -5.13 -6.15 -3.88
CA ILE A 11 -5.29 -7.59 -3.63
C ILE A 11 -4.76 -8.47 -4.78
N ILE A 12 -4.53 -7.91 -5.96
CA ILE A 12 -3.94 -8.65 -7.10
C ILE A 12 -2.50 -9.06 -6.77
N VAL A 13 -1.75 -8.20 -6.08
CA VAL A 13 -0.39 -8.54 -5.60
C VAL A 13 -0.41 -9.76 -4.67
N LEU A 14 -1.45 -9.87 -3.85
CA LEU A 14 -1.68 -11.05 -3.00
C LEU A 14 -1.97 -12.31 -3.81
N ALA A 15 -2.74 -12.20 -4.89
CA ALA A 15 -3.00 -13.34 -5.77
C ALA A 15 -1.70 -13.85 -6.42
N TRP A 16 -0.83 -12.96 -6.87
CA TRP A 16 0.51 -13.32 -7.38
C TRP A 16 1.38 -13.95 -6.28
N ALA A 17 1.42 -13.36 -5.09
CA ALA A 17 2.20 -13.88 -3.97
C ALA A 17 1.70 -15.28 -3.54
N LEU A 18 0.40 -15.52 -3.51
CA LEU A 18 -0.18 -16.85 -3.25
C LEU A 18 0.20 -17.84 -4.34
N PHE A 19 0.18 -17.45 -5.61
CA PHE A 19 0.59 -18.31 -6.70
C PHE A 19 2.06 -18.74 -6.57
N TYR A 20 2.96 -17.79 -6.26
CA TYR A 20 4.37 -18.09 -5.99
C TYR A 20 4.55 -18.96 -4.74
N LEU A 21 3.77 -18.70 -3.68
CA LEU A 21 3.79 -19.51 -2.47
C LEU A 21 3.41 -20.96 -2.77
N PHE A 22 2.33 -21.19 -3.51
CA PHE A 22 1.93 -22.56 -3.91
C PHE A 22 2.98 -23.21 -4.82
N SER A 23 3.57 -22.46 -5.73
CA SER A 23 4.65 -22.93 -6.59
C SER A 23 5.96 -23.19 -5.85
N SER A 24 6.12 -22.67 -4.63
CA SER A 24 7.31 -22.90 -3.79
C SER A 24 7.29 -24.23 -3.06
N PHE A 25 6.15 -24.93 -2.99
CA PHE A 25 6.03 -26.25 -2.36
C PHE A 25 6.54 -27.39 -3.26
N THR A 26 7.61 -27.15 -3.98
CA THR A 26 8.29 -28.13 -4.84
C THR A 26 9.75 -28.28 -4.41
N ILE A 27 10.37 -29.42 -4.73
CA ILE A 27 11.80 -29.65 -4.42
C ILE A 27 12.66 -28.72 -5.25
N ASP A 28 12.36 -28.61 -6.54
CA ASP A 28 13.03 -27.72 -7.48
C ASP A 28 12.09 -26.55 -7.78
N LEU A 29 12.59 -25.31 -7.58
CA LEU A 29 11.80 -24.12 -7.82
C LEU A 29 11.56 -23.93 -9.34
N PRO A 30 10.30 -23.76 -9.78
CA PRO A 30 9.97 -23.72 -11.20
C PRO A 30 10.58 -22.52 -11.96
N TRP A 31 11.05 -21.51 -11.25
CA TRP A 31 11.78 -20.36 -11.84
C TRP A 31 13.30 -20.48 -11.73
N GLY A 32 13.82 -21.65 -11.29
CA GLY A 32 15.24 -21.88 -11.08
C GLY A 32 15.96 -22.45 -12.30
N SER A 33 15.25 -23.03 -13.26
CA SER A 33 15.82 -23.72 -14.41
C SER A 33 15.14 -23.33 -15.71
N CYS A 34 15.85 -23.56 -16.84
CA CYS A 34 15.37 -23.30 -18.20
C CYS A 34 14.74 -24.54 -18.88
N HIS A 35 14.37 -25.58 -18.11
CA HIS A 35 13.89 -26.86 -18.67
C HIS A 35 12.36 -26.99 -18.68
N HIS A 36 11.63 -25.90 -18.63
CA HIS A 36 10.17 -25.88 -18.60
C HIS A 36 9.56 -25.45 -19.93
N GLU A 37 8.30 -25.82 -20.18
CA GLU A 37 7.57 -25.51 -21.42
C GLU A 37 7.43 -24.01 -21.72
N TRP A 38 7.48 -23.15 -20.69
CA TRP A 38 7.40 -21.68 -20.86
C TRP A 38 8.74 -21.02 -21.17
N ASN A 39 9.85 -21.77 -21.08
CA ASN A 39 11.17 -21.23 -21.37
C ASN A 39 11.43 -21.15 -22.87
N THR A 40 12.20 -20.14 -23.27
CA THR A 40 12.65 -19.95 -24.64
C THR A 40 14.05 -20.50 -24.87
N GLU A 41 14.45 -20.60 -26.13
CA GLU A 41 15.82 -20.94 -26.54
C GLU A 41 16.85 -19.89 -26.06
N TYR A 42 16.39 -18.67 -25.68
CA TYR A 42 17.21 -17.59 -25.14
C TYR A 42 17.34 -17.62 -23.63
N CYS A 43 16.74 -18.60 -22.95
CA CYS A 43 16.85 -18.75 -21.53
C CYS A 43 18.27 -19.18 -21.13
N VAL A 44 18.88 -18.43 -20.21
CA VAL A 44 20.22 -18.72 -19.71
C VAL A 44 20.18 -18.91 -18.20
N GLU A 45 20.54 -20.11 -17.73
CA GLU A 45 20.69 -20.39 -16.33
C GLU A 45 21.94 -19.73 -15.75
N PHE A 46 21.83 -19.19 -14.55
CA PHE A 46 22.99 -18.69 -13.80
C PHE A 46 23.80 -19.88 -13.28
N GLN A 47 24.69 -20.43 -14.08
CA GLN A 47 25.67 -21.39 -13.62
C GLN A 47 26.87 -20.65 -13.01
N ARG A 48 27.29 -21.13 -11.86
CA ARG A 48 28.52 -20.74 -11.15
C ARG A 48 29.73 -21.26 -11.94
N THR A 49 30.00 -20.67 -13.09
CA THR A 49 31.17 -21.03 -13.91
C THR A 49 32.27 -20.02 -13.62
N ASN A 50 33.39 -20.56 -13.20
CA ASN A 50 34.64 -19.83 -12.99
C ASN A 50 34.97 -18.92 -14.18
N GLY A 51 34.68 -17.65 -14.06
CA GLY A 51 35.48 -16.59 -14.70
C GLY A 51 35.16 -16.19 -16.12
N SER A 52 34.07 -16.59 -16.78
CA SER A 52 33.70 -16.01 -18.07
C SER A 52 32.22 -16.20 -18.38
N LEU A 53 31.45 -15.16 -18.15
CA LEU A 53 30.11 -15.04 -18.75
C LEU A 53 30.29 -14.62 -20.22
N ASN A 54 30.43 -15.58 -21.09
CA ASN A 54 30.27 -15.37 -22.53
C ASN A 54 28.76 -15.30 -22.88
N VAL A 55 28.04 -14.34 -22.34
CA VAL A 55 26.68 -14.03 -22.81
C VAL A 55 26.80 -12.92 -23.86
N THR A 56 27.12 -13.28 -25.07
CA THR A 56 27.17 -12.40 -26.25
C THR A 56 25.84 -12.32 -26.99
N SER A 57 24.72 -12.58 -26.34
CA SER A 57 23.40 -12.42 -26.98
C SER A 57 22.65 -11.29 -26.30
N GLU A 58 22.36 -10.21 -27.03
CA GLU A 58 21.53 -9.09 -26.60
C GLU A 58 20.11 -9.52 -26.17
N ASN A 59 19.70 -10.76 -26.44
CA ASN A 59 18.38 -11.31 -26.17
C ASN A 59 18.34 -12.36 -25.03
N ALA A 60 19.43 -12.54 -24.29
CA ALA A 60 19.47 -13.53 -23.21
C ALA A 60 18.52 -13.13 -22.06
N THR A 61 17.63 -14.06 -21.68
CA THR A 61 16.65 -13.87 -20.61
C THR A 61 16.91 -14.83 -19.43
N SER A 62 16.56 -14.40 -18.24
CA SER A 62 16.66 -15.19 -17.02
C SER A 62 15.43 -16.11 -16.86
N PRO A 63 15.57 -17.35 -16.35
CA PRO A 63 14.44 -18.24 -16.10
C PRO A 63 13.40 -17.63 -15.16
N VAL A 64 13.80 -16.74 -14.24
CA VAL A 64 12.89 -16.02 -13.33
C VAL A 64 12.02 -15.02 -14.08
N ILE A 65 12.60 -14.26 -15.03
CA ILE A 65 11.84 -13.31 -15.86
C ILE A 65 10.87 -14.06 -16.76
N GLU A 66 11.30 -15.13 -17.40
CA GLU A 66 10.44 -15.95 -18.24
C GLU A 66 9.30 -16.61 -17.45
N PHE A 67 9.57 -17.08 -16.24
CA PHE A 67 8.53 -17.58 -15.35
C PHE A 67 7.50 -16.50 -15.04
N TRP A 68 7.94 -15.29 -14.68
CA TRP A 68 7.05 -14.16 -14.39
C TRP A 68 6.22 -13.75 -15.61
N GLU A 69 6.88 -13.47 -16.73
CA GLU A 69 6.22 -12.93 -17.92
C GLU A 69 5.40 -13.98 -18.69
N ARG A 70 5.90 -15.23 -18.79
CA ARG A 70 5.30 -16.26 -19.64
C ARG A 70 4.45 -17.28 -18.89
N ARG A 71 4.79 -17.62 -17.64
CA ARG A 71 4.04 -18.62 -16.87
C ARG A 71 3.00 -17.95 -15.96
N VAL A 72 3.38 -16.92 -15.23
CA VAL A 72 2.49 -16.26 -14.28
C VAL A 72 1.53 -15.33 -15.02
N LEU A 73 2.05 -14.32 -15.69
CA LEU A 73 1.25 -13.30 -16.36
C LEU A 73 0.74 -13.75 -17.73
N LYS A 74 1.54 -14.49 -18.51
CA LYS A 74 1.36 -14.69 -19.95
C LYS A 74 1.16 -13.35 -20.67
N ILE A 75 2.06 -12.42 -20.43
CA ILE A 75 1.88 -11.03 -20.83
C ILE A 75 1.67 -10.90 -22.33
N SER A 76 0.65 -10.15 -22.75
CA SER A 76 0.35 -9.82 -24.13
C SER A 76 1.20 -8.62 -24.62
N ASP A 77 1.12 -8.29 -25.90
CA ASP A 77 1.88 -7.20 -26.51
C ASP A 77 1.41 -5.79 -26.09
N GLY A 78 0.29 -5.69 -25.39
CA GLY A 78 -0.20 -4.39 -24.92
C GLY A 78 -1.59 -4.42 -24.28
N ILE A 79 -2.02 -3.29 -23.76
CA ILE A 79 -3.31 -3.11 -23.10
C ILE A 79 -4.51 -3.33 -24.04
N HIS A 80 -4.32 -3.26 -25.35
CA HIS A 80 -5.36 -3.48 -26.36
C HIS A 80 -5.71 -4.96 -26.53
N ASP A 81 -4.82 -5.86 -26.14
CA ASP A 81 -5.03 -7.30 -26.15
C ASP A 81 -5.11 -7.82 -24.72
N LEU A 82 -6.32 -7.94 -24.20
CA LEU A 82 -6.54 -8.48 -22.85
C LEU A 82 -6.36 -9.99 -22.78
N GLY A 83 -6.46 -10.70 -23.92
CA GLY A 83 -6.28 -12.14 -24.00
C GLY A 83 -7.21 -12.95 -23.09
N ALA A 84 -6.78 -14.14 -22.70
CA ALA A 84 -7.53 -15.05 -21.85
C ALA A 84 -7.37 -14.76 -20.36
N LEU A 85 -8.38 -15.12 -19.56
CA LEU A 85 -8.30 -15.06 -18.10
C LEU A 85 -7.39 -16.17 -17.57
N ARG A 86 -6.46 -15.81 -16.69
CA ARG A 86 -5.59 -16.73 -15.97
C ARG A 86 -6.37 -17.35 -14.78
N TRP A 87 -7.01 -18.50 -15.01
CA TRP A 87 -7.88 -19.16 -14.03
C TRP A 87 -7.16 -19.51 -12.71
N GLU A 88 -5.86 -19.86 -12.78
CA GLU A 88 -5.04 -20.17 -11.58
C GLU A 88 -4.90 -18.94 -10.68
N LEU A 89 -4.61 -17.78 -11.29
CA LEU A 89 -4.55 -16.51 -10.57
C LEU A 89 -5.93 -16.07 -10.06
N ALA A 90 -6.99 -16.34 -10.82
CA ALA A 90 -8.36 -16.06 -10.38
C ALA A 90 -8.76 -16.89 -9.16
N LEU A 91 -8.32 -18.16 -9.06
CA LEU A 91 -8.50 -18.97 -7.86
C LEU A 91 -7.68 -18.42 -6.67
N CYS A 92 -6.43 -17.99 -6.90
CA CYS A 92 -5.63 -17.34 -5.87
C CYS A 92 -6.30 -16.04 -5.37
N LEU A 93 -6.86 -15.23 -6.28
CA LEU A 93 -7.63 -14.04 -5.94
C LEU A 93 -8.87 -14.38 -5.10
N LEU A 94 -9.60 -15.43 -5.49
CA LEU A 94 -10.75 -15.91 -4.72
C LEU A 94 -10.33 -16.31 -3.30
N VAL A 95 -9.26 -17.08 -3.17
CA VAL A 95 -8.71 -17.48 -1.85
C VAL A 95 -8.33 -16.26 -1.03
N ALA A 96 -7.65 -15.27 -1.62
CA ALA A 96 -7.30 -14.02 -0.94
C ALA A 96 -8.53 -13.28 -0.41
N TRP A 97 -9.58 -13.15 -1.23
CA TRP A 97 -10.84 -12.50 -0.81
C TRP A 97 -11.59 -13.30 0.25
N VAL A 98 -11.61 -14.63 0.16
CA VAL A 98 -12.22 -15.48 1.18
C VAL A 98 -11.51 -15.32 2.53
N ILE A 99 -10.19 -15.36 2.55
CA ILE A 99 -9.41 -15.10 3.77
C ILE A 99 -9.71 -13.70 4.31
N CYS A 100 -9.64 -12.67 3.47
CA CYS A 100 -9.91 -11.29 3.84
C CYS A 100 -11.32 -11.16 4.45
N TYR A 101 -12.36 -11.68 3.80
CA TYR A 101 -13.73 -11.63 4.27
C TYR A 101 -13.88 -12.25 5.66
N PHE A 102 -13.40 -13.46 5.89
CA PHE A 102 -13.53 -14.15 7.19
C PHE A 102 -12.71 -13.48 8.30
N CYS A 103 -11.63 -12.81 7.97
CA CYS A 103 -10.85 -12.07 8.97
C CYS A 103 -11.58 -10.81 9.47
N ILE A 104 -12.34 -10.13 8.60
CA ILE A 104 -12.95 -8.82 8.92
C ILE A 104 -14.46 -8.88 9.18
N TRP A 105 -15.17 -9.96 8.85
CA TRP A 105 -16.63 -10.03 8.86
C TRP A 105 -17.28 -9.70 10.22
N LYS A 106 -16.61 -10.08 11.34
CA LYS A 106 -17.08 -9.76 12.70
C LYS A 106 -16.54 -8.42 13.22
N GLY A 107 -15.86 -7.64 12.38
CA GLY A 107 -15.31 -6.34 12.70
C GLY A 107 -14.02 -6.39 13.50
N VAL A 108 -13.62 -5.23 14.03
CA VAL A 108 -12.33 -4.97 14.68
C VAL A 108 -11.93 -6.00 15.74
N LYS A 109 -12.89 -6.64 16.42
CA LYS A 109 -12.59 -7.69 17.41
C LYS A 109 -12.00 -8.96 16.77
N SER A 110 -12.44 -9.31 15.57
CA SER A 110 -11.88 -10.46 14.82
C SER A 110 -10.57 -10.09 14.19
N THR A 111 -10.55 -8.97 13.48
CA THR A 111 -9.37 -8.41 12.83
C THR A 111 -8.22 -8.22 13.82
N GLY A 112 -8.47 -7.65 15.00
CA GLY A 112 -7.44 -7.40 16.01
C GLY A 112 -6.70 -8.66 16.50
N LYS A 113 -7.36 -9.83 16.54
CA LYS A 113 -6.68 -11.10 16.89
C LYS A 113 -5.79 -11.62 15.77
N VAL A 114 -6.25 -11.48 14.53
CA VAL A 114 -5.49 -11.91 13.36
C VAL A 114 -4.28 -11.01 13.14
N VAL A 115 -4.46 -9.69 13.32
CA VAL A 115 -3.42 -8.68 13.16
C VAL A 115 -2.22 -8.91 14.09
N TYR A 116 -2.41 -9.42 15.31
CA TYR A 116 -1.26 -9.79 16.14
C TYR A 116 -0.32 -10.78 15.45
N PHE A 117 -0.85 -11.74 14.72
CA PHE A 117 -0.02 -12.68 13.98
C PHE A 117 0.48 -12.10 12.67
N THR A 118 -0.42 -11.50 11.85
CA THR A 118 -0.07 -10.98 10.52
C THR A 118 0.91 -9.82 10.58
N ALA A 119 0.88 -9.01 11.65
CA ALA A 119 1.81 -7.91 11.83
C ALA A 119 3.14 -8.32 12.47
N THR A 120 3.15 -9.31 13.42
CA THR A 120 4.40 -9.66 14.11
C THR A 120 5.27 -10.66 13.36
N PHE A 121 4.66 -11.60 12.64
CA PHE A 121 5.39 -12.62 11.88
C PHE A 121 6.32 -12.04 10.81
N PRO A 122 5.90 -11.02 10.02
CA PRO A 122 6.79 -10.38 9.05
C PRO A 122 8.04 -9.76 9.67
N TYR A 123 7.96 -9.19 10.89
CA TYR A 123 9.14 -8.67 11.57
C TYR A 123 10.12 -9.79 11.94
N LEU A 124 9.61 -10.93 12.41
CA LEU A 124 10.44 -12.10 12.67
C LEU A 124 11.16 -12.56 11.40
N MET A 125 10.41 -12.65 10.30
CA MET A 125 10.98 -13.06 9.01
C MET A 125 11.97 -12.03 8.46
N LEU A 126 11.69 -10.74 8.63
CA LEU A 126 12.62 -9.67 8.24
C LEU A 126 13.96 -9.80 8.98
N VAL A 127 13.93 -10.09 10.28
CA VAL A 127 15.17 -10.32 11.07
C VAL A 127 15.93 -11.55 10.56
N VAL A 128 15.22 -12.64 10.26
CA VAL A 128 15.83 -13.87 9.71
C VAL A 128 16.47 -13.60 8.34
N LEU A 129 15.76 -12.90 7.45
CA LEU A 129 16.26 -12.51 6.14
C LEU A 129 17.43 -11.52 6.24
N LEU A 130 17.40 -10.60 7.19
CA LEU A 130 18.49 -9.68 7.45
C LEU A 130 19.77 -10.42 7.90
N ILE A 131 19.64 -11.31 8.90
CA ILE A 131 20.79 -12.12 9.39
C ILE A 131 21.36 -12.94 8.22
N ARG A 132 20.50 -13.58 7.43
CA ARG A 132 20.94 -14.35 6.28
C ARG A 132 21.57 -13.46 5.21
N GLY A 133 20.93 -12.34 4.87
CA GLY A 133 21.42 -11.39 3.85
C GLY A 133 22.82 -10.86 4.17
N VAL A 134 23.04 -10.41 5.40
CA VAL A 134 24.34 -9.84 5.84
C VAL A 134 25.47 -10.88 5.85
N THR A 135 25.14 -12.16 6.02
CA THR A 135 26.15 -13.26 5.99
C THR A 135 26.54 -13.70 4.58
N LEU A 136 25.86 -13.19 3.53
CA LEU A 136 26.17 -13.54 2.15
C LEU A 136 27.42 -12.82 1.63
N PRO A 137 28.22 -13.46 0.75
CA PRO A 137 29.33 -12.79 0.08
C PRO A 137 28.78 -11.63 -0.79
N GLY A 138 29.47 -10.48 -0.77
CA GLY A 138 28.99 -9.27 -1.51
C GLY A 138 27.97 -8.40 -0.76
N ALA A 139 27.44 -8.85 0.37
CA ALA A 139 26.49 -8.07 1.17
C ALA A 139 27.04 -6.70 1.58
N ALA A 140 28.33 -6.62 1.89
CA ALA A 140 28.98 -5.35 2.26
C ALA A 140 28.92 -4.30 1.13
N GLN A 141 29.06 -4.70 -0.14
CA GLN A 141 28.96 -3.81 -1.29
C GLN A 141 27.51 -3.30 -1.43
N GLY A 142 26.51 -4.16 -1.23
CA GLY A 142 25.10 -3.78 -1.23
C GLY A 142 24.77 -2.78 -0.13
N ILE A 143 25.24 -3.01 1.09
CA ILE A 143 25.05 -2.10 2.22
C ILE A 143 25.77 -0.77 1.97
N GLN A 144 26.98 -0.80 1.43
CA GLN A 144 27.70 0.42 1.06
C GLN A 144 26.92 1.21 0.01
N PHE A 145 26.38 0.58 -1.02
CA PHE A 145 25.55 1.22 -2.03
C PHE A 145 24.30 1.86 -1.41
N TYR A 146 23.66 1.18 -0.45
CA TYR A 146 22.48 1.68 0.25
C TYR A 146 22.78 2.91 1.13
N LEU A 147 23.89 2.89 1.82
CA LEU A 147 24.25 3.95 2.80
C LEU A 147 25.03 5.10 2.18
N TYR A 148 25.71 4.89 1.05
CA TYR A 148 26.55 5.93 0.45
C TYR A 148 25.70 6.94 -0.34
N PRO A 149 25.56 8.19 0.18
CA PRO A 149 24.68 9.18 -0.45
C PRO A 149 25.33 9.80 -1.68
N ASN A 150 24.61 9.80 -2.79
CA ASN A 150 24.99 10.62 -3.95
C ASN A 150 24.38 12.01 -3.80
N LEU A 151 25.11 12.94 -3.19
CA LEU A 151 24.63 14.29 -2.89
C LEU A 151 24.28 15.11 -4.17
N THR A 152 24.86 14.77 -5.31
CA THR A 152 24.54 15.43 -6.58
C THR A 152 23.09 15.20 -7.00
N ARG A 153 22.51 14.06 -6.62
CA ARG A 153 21.10 13.74 -6.89
C ARG A 153 20.12 14.57 -6.09
N LEU A 154 20.53 15.20 -5.00
CA LEU A 154 19.65 16.10 -4.24
C LEU A 154 19.26 17.38 -4.99
N TRP A 155 20.00 17.72 -6.05
CA TRP A 155 19.64 18.82 -6.96
C TRP A 155 18.56 18.42 -7.98
N ASP A 156 18.29 17.13 -8.11
CA ASP A 156 17.23 16.62 -8.98
C ASP A 156 15.88 16.66 -8.26
N PRO A 157 14.95 17.54 -8.68
CA PRO A 157 13.63 17.63 -8.04
C PRO A 157 12.82 16.32 -8.11
N GLN A 158 13.11 15.43 -9.06
CA GLN A 158 12.45 14.13 -9.19
C GLN A 158 12.65 13.28 -7.94
N VAL A 159 13.84 13.31 -7.35
CA VAL A 159 14.15 12.56 -6.11
C VAL A 159 13.24 12.99 -4.96
N TRP A 160 12.99 14.29 -4.82
CA TRP A 160 12.10 14.82 -3.78
C TRP A 160 10.64 14.47 -4.02
N MET A 161 10.21 14.46 -5.29
CA MET A 161 8.86 14.03 -5.66
C MET A 161 8.64 12.55 -5.34
N ASP A 162 9.57 11.68 -5.74
CA ASP A 162 9.46 10.24 -5.50
C ASP A 162 9.49 9.93 -4.00
N ALA A 163 10.36 10.59 -3.24
CA ALA A 163 10.42 10.47 -1.79
C ALA A 163 9.11 10.95 -1.12
N GLY A 164 8.58 12.09 -1.55
CA GLY A 164 7.33 12.64 -1.04
C GLY A 164 6.14 11.72 -1.28
N THR A 165 5.96 11.27 -2.51
CA THR A 165 4.85 10.37 -2.88
C THR A 165 4.95 9.02 -2.15
N GLN A 166 6.17 8.48 -2.00
CA GLN A 166 6.41 7.25 -1.25
C GLN A 166 6.00 7.37 0.23
N ILE A 167 6.34 8.48 0.87
CA ILE A 167 5.97 8.73 2.28
C ILE A 167 4.45 8.82 2.42
N PHE A 168 3.76 9.54 1.54
CA PHE A 168 2.29 9.65 1.59
C PHE A 168 1.62 8.29 1.44
N PHE A 169 2.11 7.44 0.55
CA PHE A 169 1.59 6.10 0.36
C PHE A 169 1.91 5.18 1.54
N SER A 170 3.17 5.16 2.01
CA SER A 170 3.64 4.29 3.09
C SER A 170 2.91 4.52 4.41
N PHE A 171 2.60 5.79 4.72
CA PHE A 171 1.83 6.14 5.93
C PHE A 171 0.31 6.09 5.73
N ALA A 172 -0.16 5.67 4.56
CA ALA A 172 -1.59 5.65 4.21
C ALA A 172 -2.29 7.01 4.44
N ILE A 173 -1.57 8.12 4.22
CA ILE A 173 -2.09 9.48 4.40
C ILE A 173 -3.17 9.72 3.34
N CYS A 174 -4.25 10.39 3.74
CA CYS A 174 -5.38 10.73 2.86
C CYS A 174 -6.20 9.52 2.34
N LEU A 175 -5.89 8.29 2.76
CA LEU A 175 -6.71 7.11 2.49
C LEU A 175 -7.86 6.95 3.48
N GLY A 176 -7.86 7.69 4.60
CA GLY A 176 -8.85 7.56 5.65
C GLY A 176 -8.69 6.33 6.56
N CYS A 177 -7.69 5.47 6.28
CA CYS A 177 -7.45 4.25 7.05
C CYS A 177 -7.10 4.54 8.50
N LEU A 178 -6.16 5.44 8.74
CA LEU A 178 -5.75 5.83 10.10
C LEU A 178 -6.87 6.56 10.84
N THR A 179 -7.68 7.36 10.15
CA THR A 179 -8.85 8.03 10.71
C THR A 179 -9.90 7.02 11.15
N ALA A 180 -10.19 6.02 10.32
CA ALA A 180 -11.13 4.94 10.65
C ALA A 180 -10.64 4.13 11.85
N LEU A 181 -9.37 3.73 11.90
CA LEU A 181 -8.79 2.99 13.03
C LEU A 181 -8.77 3.85 14.29
N GLY A 182 -8.43 5.13 14.18
CA GLY A 182 -8.45 6.09 15.30
C GLY A 182 -9.84 6.24 15.92
N SER A 183 -10.92 6.13 15.13
CA SER A 183 -12.28 6.23 15.60
C SER A 183 -12.69 5.12 16.58
N TYR A 184 -11.97 4.00 16.61
CA TYR A 184 -12.19 2.90 17.56
C TYR A 184 -11.46 3.07 18.89
N ASN A 185 -10.55 4.03 19.00
CA ASN A 185 -9.81 4.29 20.23
C ASN A 185 -10.70 4.93 21.29
N LYS A 186 -10.32 4.75 22.56
CA LYS A 186 -10.97 5.45 23.67
C LYS A 186 -10.67 6.95 23.59
N TYR A 187 -11.60 7.81 24.06
CA TYR A 187 -11.46 9.27 24.01
C TYR A 187 -10.16 9.77 24.65
N HIS A 188 -9.80 9.24 25.82
CA HIS A 188 -8.58 9.62 26.55
C HIS A 188 -7.32 8.86 26.12
N ASN A 189 -7.32 8.26 24.94
CA ASN A 189 -6.11 7.65 24.41
C ASN A 189 -5.09 8.73 24.00
N ASN A 190 -3.81 8.48 24.29
CA ASN A 190 -2.74 9.42 23.91
C ASN A 190 -2.39 9.31 22.42
N CYS A 191 -3.24 9.92 21.58
CA CYS A 191 -3.09 9.91 20.14
C CYS A 191 -1.77 10.54 19.66
N TYR A 192 -1.23 11.51 20.41
CA TYR A 192 0.04 12.17 20.06
C TYR A 192 1.22 11.22 20.18
N ARG A 193 1.31 10.47 21.30
CA ARG A 193 2.34 9.45 21.53
C ARG A 193 2.22 8.33 20.51
N ASP A 194 1.01 7.87 20.22
CA ASP A 194 0.76 6.79 19.28
C ASP A 194 1.16 7.19 17.86
N CYS A 195 0.86 8.43 17.44
CA CYS A 195 1.24 8.97 16.14
C CYS A 195 2.77 9.01 15.98
N ILE A 196 3.49 9.56 16.97
CA ILE A 196 4.97 9.61 16.93
C ILE A 196 5.57 8.21 16.91
N ALA A 197 5.07 7.29 17.75
CA ALA A 197 5.55 5.92 17.78
C ALA A 197 5.32 5.22 16.44
N LEU A 198 4.17 5.45 15.80
CA LEU A 198 3.86 4.91 14.47
C LEU A 198 4.83 5.46 13.41
N CYS A 199 5.16 6.74 13.45
CA CYS A 199 6.12 7.35 12.53
C CYS A 199 7.51 6.70 12.64
N PHE A 200 8.02 6.55 13.87
CA PHE A 200 9.30 5.89 14.09
C PHE A 200 9.28 4.41 13.71
N LEU A 201 8.19 3.71 14.02
CA LEU A 201 8.05 2.29 13.67
C LEU A 201 8.05 2.09 12.16
N ASN A 202 7.25 2.86 11.42
CA ASN A 202 7.17 2.74 9.96
C ASN A 202 8.50 3.06 9.28
N SER A 203 9.08 4.23 9.59
CA SER A 203 10.36 4.64 8.98
C SER A 203 11.52 3.75 9.42
N GLY A 204 11.57 3.35 10.69
CA GLY A 204 12.58 2.45 11.21
C GLY A 204 12.52 1.06 10.58
N THR A 205 11.31 0.52 10.38
CA THR A 205 11.12 -0.76 9.70
C THR A 205 11.60 -0.69 8.25
N SER A 206 11.25 0.37 7.53
CA SER A 206 11.69 0.57 6.13
C SER A 206 13.22 0.67 6.04
N PHE A 207 13.85 1.37 6.99
CA PHE A 207 15.30 1.49 7.04
C PHE A 207 15.98 0.14 7.29
N VAL A 208 15.48 -0.66 8.24
CA VAL A 208 16.00 -2.01 8.52
C VAL A 208 15.75 -2.96 7.34
N ALA A 209 14.57 -2.90 6.71
CA ALA A 209 14.26 -3.68 5.52
C ALA A 209 15.21 -3.37 4.36
N GLY A 210 15.64 -2.11 4.23
CA GLY A 210 16.65 -1.70 3.24
C GLY A 210 17.95 -2.47 3.39
N PHE A 211 18.45 -2.69 4.60
CA PHE A 211 19.65 -3.52 4.81
C PHE A 211 19.46 -4.95 4.34
N ALA A 212 18.31 -5.57 4.60
CA ALA A 212 18.03 -6.93 4.14
C ALA A 212 18.00 -7.00 2.62
N ILE A 213 17.27 -6.08 1.97
CA ILE A 213 17.11 -6.04 0.52
C ILE A 213 18.45 -5.77 -0.17
N PHE A 214 19.17 -4.72 0.22
CA PHE A 214 20.43 -4.34 -0.44
C PHE A 214 21.56 -5.32 -0.16
N SER A 215 21.56 -6.04 0.98
CA SER A 215 22.49 -7.15 1.20
C SER A 215 22.30 -8.26 0.17
N VAL A 216 21.04 -8.61 -0.11
CA VAL A 216 20.70 -9.62 -1.11
C VAL A 216 21.02 -9.13 -2.52
N LEU A 217 20.74 -7.87 -2.86
CA LEU A 217 21.11 -7.28 -4.15
C LEU A 217 22.64 -7.21 -4.34
N GLY A 218 23.40 -6.91 -3.27
CA GLY A 218 24.85 -6.95 -3.30
C GLY A 218 25.40 -8.35 -3.57
N PHE A 219 24.81 -9.38 -2.95
CA PHE A 219 25.11 -10.77 -3.25
C PHE A 219 24.84 -11.11 -4.72
N MET A 220 23.68 -10.74 -5.25
CA MET A 220 23.32 -10.97 -6.66
C MET A 220 24.27 -10.26 -7.61
N SER A 221 24.64 -9.02 -7.32
CA SER A 221 25.61 -8.23 -8.09
C SER A 221 26.99 -8.92 -8.15
N GLN A 222 27.44 -9.46 -7.03
CA GLN A 222 28.71 -10.17 -6.99
C GLN A 222 28.67 -11.50 -7.74
N GLU A 223 27.61 -12.28 -7.62
CA GLU A 223 27.47 -13.57 -8.31
C GLU A 223 27.31 -13.40 -9.83
N GLN A 224 26.70 -12.31 -10.27
CA GLN A 224 26.45 -12.04 -11.69
C GLN A 224 27.53 -11.19 -12.35
N GLY A 225 28.38 -10.52 -11.56
CA GLY A 225 29.41 -9.60 -12.09
C GLY A 225 28.82 -8.31 -12.69
N VAL A 226 27.59 -7.94 -12.36
CA VAL A 226 26.86 -6.78 -12.89
C VAL A 226 26.70 -5.72 -11.79
N PRO A 227 26.78 -4.41 -12.07
CA PRO A 227 26.59 -3.38 -11.05
C PRO A 227 25.18 -3.45 -10.41
N ILE A 228 25.09 -3.12 -9.11
CA ILE A 228 23.84 -3.20 -8.32
C ILE A 228 22.71 -2.39 -8.98
N SER A 229 23.01 -1.27 -9.61
CA SER A 229 22.03 -0.43 -10.31
C SER A 229 21.33 -1.11 -11.48
N GLU A 230 21.92 -2.15 -12.07
CA GLU A 230 21.33 -2.93 -13.15
C GLU A 230 20.59 -4.18 -12.64
N VAL A 231 20.96 -4.66 -11.45
CA VAL A 231 20.30 -5.79 -10.79
C VAL A 231 19.02 -5.35 -10.11
N ALA A 232 18.97 -4.12 -9.62
CA ALA A 232 17.83 -3.58 -8.88
C ALA A 232 16.68 -3.24 -9.83
N GLU A 233 15.58 -3.98 -9.68
CA GLU A 233 14.33 -3.73 -10.39
C GLU A 233 13.40 -2.81 -9.60
N SER A 234 12.48 -2.14 -10.28
CA SER A 234 11.47 -1.27 -9.66
C SER A 234 10.07 -1.86 -9.78
N GLY A 235 9.16 -1.42 -8.89
CA GLY A 235 7.78 -1.88 -8.89
C GLY A 235 7.63 -3.35 -8.48
N PRO A 236 6.62 -4.07 -9.00
CA PRO A 236 6.37 -5.49 -8.69
C PRO A 236 7.54 -6.40 -9.01
N GLY A 237 8.38 -6.03 -10.01
CA GLY A 237 9.57 -6.77 -10.39
C GLY A 237 10.55 -7.01 -9.26
N LEU A 238 10.66 -6.10 -8.29
CA LEU A 238 11.54 -6.32 -7.14
C LEU A 238 11.12 -7.54 -6.31
N ALA A 239 9.83 -7.71 -6.06
CA ALA A 239 9.30 -8.82 -5.25
C ALA A 239 9.21 -10.14 -6.04
N PHE A 240 8.87 -10.09 -7.34
CA PHE A 240 8.54 -11.27 -8.13
C PHE A 240 9.64 -11.69 -9.12
N ILE A 241 10.67 -10.89 -9.31
CA ILE A 241 11.83 -11.20 -10.15
C ILE A 241 13.12 -11.22 -9.32
N ALA A 242 13.48 -10.09 -8.68
CA ALA A 242 14.76 -9.97 -7.99
C ALA A 242 14.88 -10.92 -6.78
N TYR A 243 13.86 -10.96 -5.92
CA TYR A 243 13.88 -11.86 -4.75
C TYR A 243 13.85 -13.35 -5.12
N PRO A 244 12.94 -13.84 -5.99
CA PRO A 244 12.98 -15.21 -6.47
C PRO A 244 14.32 -15.60 -7.07
N ARG A 245 14.96 -14.70 -7.82
CA ARG A 245 16.31 -14.90 -8.38
C ARG A 245 17.36 -15.09 -7.28
N ALA A 246 17.34 -14.24 -6.25
CA ALA A 246 18.23 -14.37 -5.12
C ALA A 246 18.02 -15.66 -4.34
N VAL A 247 16.76 -16.05 -4.14
CA VAL A 247 16.41 -17.26 -3.39
C VAL A 247 16.92 -18.54 -4.08
N VAL A 248 16.89 -18.61 -5.41
CA VAL A 248 17.43 -19.76 -6.16
C VAL A 248 18.92 -19.98 -5.89
N MET A 249 19.67 -18.91 -5.65
CA MET A 249 21.12 -18.98 -5.37
C MET A 249 21.43 -19.41 -3.91
N LEU A 250 20.42 -19.46 -3.04
CA LEU A 250 20.58 -19.82 -1.64
C LEU A 250 20.47 -21.34 -1.40
N PRO A 251 21.21 -21.92 -0.44
CA PRO A 251 20.98 -23.29 0.00
C PRO A 251 19.58 -23.43 0.61
N PHE A 252 18.91 -24.54 0.36
CA PHE A 252 17.51 -24.77 0.76
C PHE A 252 16.52 -23.76 0.17
N SER A 253 16.70 -23.45 -1.12
CA SER A 253 15.91 -22.44 -1.85
C SER A 253 14.37 -22.58 -1.68
N PRO A 254 13.73 -23.76 -1.68
CA PRO A 254 12.27 -23.86 -1.45
C PRO A 254 11.84 -23.33 -0.08
N LEU A 255 12.62 -23.56 0.96
CA LEU A 255 12.31 -23.04 2.30
C LEU A 255 12.32 -21.52 2.34
N TRP A 256 13.34 -20.91 1.74
CA TRP A 256 13.46 -19.46 1.69
C TRP A 256 12.36 -18.82 0.84
N ALA A 257 12.00 -19.46 -0.29
CA ALA A 257 10.88 -19.05 -1.12
C ALA A 257 9.57 -19.07 -0.36
N CYS A 258 9.25 -20.19 0.31
CA CYS A 258 8.04 -20.33 1.14
C CYS A 258 7.99 -19.25 2.23
N CYS A 259 9.08 -19.07 2.97
CA CYS A 259 9.15 -18.06 4.03
C CYS A 259 8.94 -16.63 3.51
N PHE A 260 9.58 -16.30 2.39
CA PHE A 260 9.47 -14.98 1.78
C PHE A 260 8.05 -14.71 1.26
N PHE A 261 7.49 -15.59 0.45
CA PHE A 261 6.15 -15.36 -0.10
C PHE A 261 5.06 -15.46 0.96
N PHE A 262 5.21 -16.30 1.98
CA PHE A 262 4.31 -16.30 3.13
C PHE A 262 4.34 -14.97 3.88
N MET A 263 5.52 -14.39 4.10
CA MET A 263 5.68 -13.05 4.66
C MET A 263 4.96 -11.99 3.80
N VAL A 264 5.16 -12.01 2.48
CA VAL A 264 4.52 -11.06 1.55
C VAL A 264 3.00 -11.18 1.60
N VAL A 265 2.47 -12.41 1.63
CA VAL A 265 1.01 -12.65 1.77
C VAL A 265 0.48 -12.07 3.07
N LEU A 266 1.16 -12.26 4.20
CA LEU A 266 0.70 -11.72 5.48
C LEU A 266 0.74 -10.20 5.52
N LEU A 267 1.80 -9.56 5.00
CA LEU A 267 1.91 -8.10 4.90
C LEU A 267 0.80 -7.52 4.03
N GLY A 268 0.53 -8.13 2.89
CA GLY A 268 -0.52 -7.67 1.99
C GLY A 268 -1.92 -7.86 2.57
N LEU A 269 -2.20 -8.98 3.24
CA LEU A 269 -3.48 -9.24 3.91
C LEU A 269 -3.76 -8.21 4.99
N ASP A 270 -2.77 -7.87 5.82
CA ASP A 270 -2.91 -6.90 6.89
C ASP A 270 -3.32 -5.51 6.35
N SER A 271 -2.64 -5.04 5.31
CA SER A 271 -2.98 -3.79 4.63
C SER A 271 -4.37 -3.83 3.99
N GLN A 272 -4.74 -4.96 3.35
CA GLN A 272 -6.05 -5.13 2.74
C GLN A 272 -7.17 -5.10 3.79
N PHE A 273 -6.97 -5.70 4.97
CA PHE A 273 -7.94 -5.65 6.06
C PHE A 273 -8.25 -4.22 6.46
N VAL A 274 -7.22 -3.39 6.62
CA VAL A 274 -7.36 -1.99 7.02
C VAL A 274 -8.08 -1.18 5.94
N CYS A 275 -7.77 -1.40 4.67
CA CYS A 275 -8.42 -0.70 3.55
C CYS A 275 -9.92 -1.05 3.45
N VAL A 276 -10.28 -2.33 3.54
CA VAL A 276 -11.70 -2.73 3.51
C VAL A 276 -12.44 -2.22 4.75
N GLU A 277 -11.84 -2.33 5.94
CA GLU A 277 -12.43 -1.85 7.18
C GLU A 277 -12.67 -0.34 7.15
N SER A 278 -11.74 0.46 6.61
CA SER A 278 -11.90 1.91 6.49
C SER A 278 -13.06 2.28 5.58
N LEU A 279 -13.19 1.60 4.43
CA LEU A 279 -14.30 1.80 3.50
C LEU A 279 -15.64 1.46 4.14
N VAL A 280 -15.71 0.31 4.80
CA VAL A 280 -16.94 -0.15 5.47
C VAL A 280 -17.33 0.79 6.60
N THR A 281 -16.36 1.23 7.42
CA THR A 281 -16.60 2.20 8.50
C THR A 281 -17.14 3.51 7.95
N ALA A 282 -16.54 4.06 6.90
CA ALA A 282 -17.01 5.29 6.27
C ALA A 282 -18.44 5.15 5.74
N LEU A 283 -18.79 4.04 5.08
CA LEU A 283 -20.14 3.80 4.59
C LEU A 283 -21.16 3.60 5.70
N VAL A 284 -20.79 2.89 6.78
CA VAL A 284 -21.66 2.68 7.95
C VAL A 284 -21.93 4.01 8.68
N ASP A 285 -20.93 4.89 8.75
CA ASP A 285 -21.08 6.19 9.41
C ASP A 285 -21.85 7.20 8.54
N MET A 286 -21.74 7.08 7.20
CA MET A 286 -22.56 7.90 6.30
C MET A 286 -24.05 7.51 6.32
N TYR A 287 -24.35 6.22 6.42
CA TYR A 287 -25.72 5.69 6.35
C TYR A 287 -26.06 4.78 7.55
N PRO A 288 -26.03 5.29 8.78
CA PRO A 288 -26.20 4.48 9.99
C PRO A 288 -27.54 3.77 10.07
N HIS A 289 -28.60 4.39 9.56
CA HIS A 289 -29.96 3.82 9.54
C HIS A 289 -30.07 2.54 8.70
N ILE A 290 -29.21 2.41 7.68
CA ILE A 290 -29.21 1.26 6.78
C ILE A 290 -28.28 0.17 7.31
N PHE A 291 -27.03 0.51 7.64
CA PHE A 291 -25.97 -0.46 7.85
C PHE A 291 -25.74 -0.88 9.31
N ARG A 292 -26.28 -0.17 10.32
CA ARG A 292 -26.19 -0.59 11.73
C ARG A 292 -27.22 -1.66 12.13
N LYS A 293 -28.08 -2.10 11.21
CA LYS A 293 -29.01 -3.22 11.46
C LYS A 293 -28.26 -4.54 11.46
N LYS A 294 -28.81 -5.55 12.17
CA LYS A 294 -28.21 -6.88 12.28
C LYS A 294 -27.87 -7.47 10.91
N ASN A 295 -26.67 -8.01 10.77
CA ASN A 295 -26.08 -8.69 9.59
C ASN A 295 -25.91 -7.81 8.33
N ARG A 296 -26.23 -6.51 8.35
CA ARG A 296 -26.06 -5.65 7.16
C ARG A 296 -24.63 -5.22 6.91
N ARG A 297 -23.83 -5.15 7.98
CA ARG A 297 -22.42 -4.85 7.86
C ARG A 297 -21.67 -6.00 7.17
N GLU A 298 -21.97 -7.23 7.57
CA GLU A 298 -21.38 -8.43 6.95
C GLU A 298 -21.78 -8.52 5.46
N LEU A 299 -23.03 -8.19 5.15
CA LEU A 299 -23.50 -8.15 3.76
C LEU A 299 -22.81 -7.05 2.95
N LEU A 300 -22.54 -5.88 3.56
CA LEU A 300 -21.78 -4.82 2.92
C LEU A 300 -20.36 -5.25 2.61
N ILE A 301 -19.66 -5.90 3.56
CA ILE A 301 -18.31 -6.44 3.36
C ILE A 301 -18.32 -7.46 2.21
N LEU A 302 -19.31 -8.36 2.20
CA LEU A 302 -19.47 -9.33 1.12
C LEU A 302 -19.68 -8.65 -0.22
N GLY A 303 -20.53 -7.63 -0.29
CA GLY A 303 -20.78 -6.85 -1.50
C GLY A 303 -19.52 -6.17 -2.03
N VAL A 304 -18.73 -5.55 -1.16
CA VAL A 304 -17.44 -4.94 -1.52
C VAL A 304 -16.47 -6.01 -2.04
N SER A 305 -16.34 -7.14 -1.34
CA SER A 305 -15.45 -8.24 -1.73
C SER A 305 -15.82 -8.82 -3.09
N VAL A 306 -17.10 -9.11 -3.32
CA VAL A 306 -17.60 -9.69 -4.58
C VAL A 306 -17.41 -8.70 -5.73
N THR A 307 -17.76 -7.42 -5.54
CA THR A 307 -17.59 -6.41 -6.58
C THR A 307 -16.12 -6.23 -6.94
N SER A 308 -15.25 -6.10 -5.94
CA SER A 308 -13.81 -5.95 -6.16
C SER A 308 -13.19 -7.20 -6.79
N PHE A 309 -13.69 -8.39 -6.46
CA PHE A 309 -13.26 -9.63 -7.10
C PHE A 309 -13.54 -9.60 -8.62
N PHE A 310 -14.81 -9.32 -9.02
CA PHE A 310 -15.15 -9.31 -10.43
C PHE A 310 -14.42 -8.24 -11.23
N VAL A 311 -14.25 -7.04 -10.68
CA VAL A 311 -13.48 -5.98 -11.36
C VAL A 311 -11.99 -6.36 -11.40
N GLY A 312 -11.47 -6.99 -10.35
CA GLY A 312 -10.08 -7.47 -10.27
C GLY A 312 -9.74 -8.57 -11.30
N LEU A 313 -10.74 -9.36 -11.76
CA LEU A 313 -10.50 -10.38 -12.78
C LEU A 313 -9.92 -9.82 -14.09
N VAL A 314 -10.24 -8.57 -14.43
CA VAL A 314 -9.69 -7.89 -15.62
C VAL A 314 -8.17 -7.75 -15.50
N MET A 315 -7.63 -7.56 -14.28
CA MET A 315 -6.19 -7.43 -14.03
C MET A 315 -5.45 -8.78 -13.99
N LEU A 316 -6.17 -9.89 -14.07
CA LEU A 316 -5.62 -11.24 -14.15
C LEU A 316 -5.74 -11.87 -15.53
N THR A 317 -6.02 -11.08 -16.54
CA THR A 317 -5.93 -11.44 -17.96
C THR A 317 -4.49 -11.31 -18.46
N GLU A 318 -4.21 -11.78 -19.66
CA GLU A 318 -2.87 -11.70 -20.28
C GLU A 318 -2.40 -10.24 -20.46
N GLY A 319 -3.32 -9.30 -20.75
CA GLY A 319 -3.06 -7.85 -20.75
C GLY A 319 -3.27 -7.16 -19.39
N GLY A 320 -3.61 -7.92 -18.36
CA GLY A 320 -4.02 -7.40 -17.05
C GLY A 320 -2.94 -6.63 -16.31
N MET A 321 -1.65 -6.93 -16.55
CA MET A 321 -0.54 -6.21 -15.93
C MET A 321 -0.52 -4.73 -16.35
N TYR A 322 -0.86 -4.43 -17.60
CA TYR A 322 -0.96 -3.04 -18.07
C TYR A 322 -2.09 -2.28 -17.37
N VAL A 323 -3.24 -2.95 -17.16
CA VAL A 323 -4.37 -2.38 -16.41
C VAL A 323 -4.00 -2.18 -14.94
N PHE A 324 -3.35 -3.16 -14.31
CA PHE A 324 -2.87 -3.05 -12.93
C PHE A 324 -1.96 -1.83 -12.76
N GLN A 325 -1.00 -1.64 -13.65
CA GLN A 325 -0.07 -0.52 -13.57
C GLN A 325 -0.76 0.84 -13.73
N LEU A 326 -1.81 0.94 -14.56
CA LEU A 326 -2.62 2.16 -14.63
C LEU A 326 -3.33 2.46 -13.30
N PHE A 327 -3.90 1.45 -12.66
CA PHE A 327 -4.52 1.62 -11.34
C PHE A 327 -3.50 2.01 -10.28
N ASP A 328 -2.35 1.34 -10.24
CA ASP A 328 -1.29 1.62 -9.27
C ASP A 328 -0.75 3.05 -9.41
N TYR A 329 -0.51 3.50 -10.65
CA TYR A 329 0.08 4.80 -10.90
C TYR A 329 -0.91 5.96 -10.73
N TYR A 330 -2.17 5.83 -11.22
CA TYR A 330 -3.12 6.95 -11.26
C TYR A 330 -4.17 6.93 -10.15
N ALA A 331 -4.61 5.75 -9.66
CA ALA A 331 -5.80 5.68 -8.83
C ALA A 331 -5.56 5.99 -7.35
N ALA A 332 -4.46 5.51 -6.78
CA ALA A 332 -4.23 5.58 -5.34
C ALA A 332 -2.80 6.00 -4.95
N SER A 333 -2.04 6.57 -5.85
CA SER A 333 -0.68 7.03 -5.58
C SER A 333 -0.41 8.44 -6.11
N GLY A 334 0.75 8.98 -5.80
CA GLY A 334 1.29 10.19 -6.40
C GLY A 334 0.37 11.40 -6.30
N MET A 335 -0.02 11.92 -7.46
CA MET A 335 -0.77 13.18 -7.59
C MET A 335 -2.11 13.18 -6.89
N CYS A 336 -2.81 12.04 -6.88
CA CYS A 336 -4.14 11.93 -6.28
C CYS A 336 -4.09 12.13 -4.75
N LEU A 337 -3.12 11.48 -4.09
CA LEU A 337 -2.91 11.61 -2.64
C LEU A 337 -2.45 13.01 -2.26
N LEU A 338 -1.53 13.60 -3.03
CA LEU A 338 -1.04 14.97 -2.79
C LEU A 338 -2.17 15.99 -2.89
N PHE A 339 -3.05 15.86 -3.91
CA PHE A 339 -4.21 16.73 -4.05
C PHE A 339 -5.14 16.64 -2.83
N VAL A 340 -5.48 15.44 -2.39
CA VAL A 340 -6.33 15.25 -1.21
C VAL A 340 -5.63 15.80 0.05
N ALA A 341 -4.32 15.59 0.20
CA ALA A 341 -3.54 16.10 1.32
C ALA A 341 -3.55 17.63 1.45
N ILE A 342 -3.49 18.34 0.32
CA ILE A 342 -3.59 19.81 0.29
C ILE A 342 -4.93 20.24 0.88
N PHE A 343 -6.04 19.66 0.39
CA PHE A 343 -7.37 20.05 0.86
C PHE A 343 -7.64 19.61 2.31
N GLU A 344 -7.17 18.43 2.71
CA GLU A 344 -7.30 17.93 4.09
C GLU A 344 -6.54 18.84 5.05
N SER A 345 -5.30 19.17 4.75
CA SER A 345 -4.49 20.10 5.55
C SER A 345 -5.14 21.50 5.62
N PHE A 346 -5.66 21.99 4.51
CA PHE A 346 -6.36 23.27 4.48
C PHE A 346 -7.62 23.24 5.34
N CYS A 347 -8.45 22.21 5.22
CA CYS A 347 -9.68 22.06 6.02
C CYS A 347 -9.39 22.01 7.51
N VAL A 348 -8.39 21.22 7.94
CA VAL A 348 -8.07 21.08 9.38
C VAL A 348 -7.38 22.32 9.93
N ALA A 349 -6.41 22.87 9.22
CA ALA A 349 -5.59 23.95 9.75
C ALA A 349 -6.25 25.33 9.62
N TRP A 350 -6.97 25.60 8.52
CA TRP A 350 -7.51 26.92 8.20
C TRP A 350 -9.01 27.01 8.39
N VAL A 351 -9.78 26.03 7.87
CA VAL A 351 -11.25 26.06 7.98
C VAL A 351 -11.70 25.71 9.40
N TYR A 352 -11.27 24.60 9.95
CA TYR A 352 -11.58 24.21 11.33
C TYR A 352 -10.80 25.04 12.33
N GLY A 353 -9.56 25.34 12.03
CA GLY A 353 -8.62 26.11 12.83
C GLY A 353 -7.68 25.26 13.66
N ALA A 354 -6.39 25.34 13.37
CA ALA A 354 -5.34 24.57 14.04
C ALA A 354 -5.31 24.80 15.57
N GLY A 355 -5.68 26.02 16.05
CA GLY A 355 -5.78 26.32 17.47
C GLY A 355 -6.88 25.52 18.16
N ARG A 356 -8.06 25.40 17.53
CA ARG A 356 -9.19 24.64 18.05
C ARG A 356 -8.87 23.15 18.04
N PHE A 357 -8.25 22.65 16.98
CA PHE A 357 -7.83 21.26 16.89
C PHE A 357 -6.83 20.91 17.98
N TYR A 358 -5.90 21.82 18.29
CA TYR A 358 -4.96 21.65 19.40
C TYR A 358 -5.63 21.60 20.77
N ASN A 359 -6.63 22.46 21.00
CA ASN A 359 -7.41 22.45 22.25
C ASN A 359 -8.18 21.12 22.42
N ASN A 360 -8.71 20.58 21.31
CA ASN A 360 -9.36 19.26 21.36
C ASN A 360 -8.38 18.14 21.70
N ILE A 361 -7.17 18.18 21.14
CA ILE A 361 -6.13 17.21 21.48
C ILE A 361 -5.71 17.35 22.94
N GLU A 362 -5.55 18.59 23.45
CA GLU A 362 -5.23 18.87 24.85
C GLU A 362 -6.30 18.33 25.80
N ASP A 363 -7.59 18.47 25.45
CA ASP A 363 -8.71 17.90 26.19
C ASP A 363 -8.68 16.37 26.23
N MET A 364 -8.28 15.73 25.11
CA MET A 364 -8.17 14.28 25.01
C MET A 364 -7.00 13.68 25.80
N ILE A 365 -5.82 14.30 25.75
CA ILE A 365 -4.57 13.75 26.29
C ILE A 365 -4.14 14.37 27.61
N GLY A 366 -4.76 15.51 28.03
CA GLY A 366 -4.49 16.19 29.30
C GLY A 366 -3.25 17.10 29.30
N TYR A 367 -2.55 17.24 28.18
CA TYR A 367 -1.42 18.17 28.01
C TYR A 367 -1.34 18.72 26.60
N ARG A 368 -0.68 19.86 26.43
CA ARG A 368 -0.56 20.49 25.13
C ARG A 368 0.61 19.91 24.33
N PRO A 369 0.38 19.39 23.11
CA PRO A 369 1.47 18.90 22.25
C PRO A 369 2.45 20.02 21.86
N TRP A 370 3.63 19.64 21.36
CA TRP A 370 4.64 20.61 20.95
C TRP A 370 4.13 21.51 19.81
N PRO A 371 4.30 22.84 19.90
CA PRO A 371 3.71 23.77 18.96
C PRO A 371 4.22 23.64 17.52
N LEU A 372 5.36 22.98 17.30
CA LEU A 372 5.92 22.73 15.97
C LEU A 372 4.92 22.07 15.02
N ILE A 373 4.17 21.06 15.49
CA ILE A 373 3.18 20.34 14.68
C ILE A 373 2.07 21.28 14.18
N LYS A 374 1.65 22.24 15.01
CA LYS A 374 0.68 23.24 14.61
C LYS A 374 1.16 24.09 13.42
N TYR A 375 2.42 24.51 13.43
CA TYR A 375 3.01 25.27 12.33
C TYR A 375 3.23 24.40 11.09
N CYS A 376 3.54 23.12 11.28
CA CYS A 376 3.60 22.16 10.18
C CYS A 376 2.24 22.07 9.48
N TRP A 377 1.14 21.94 10.20
CA TRP A 377 -0.20 21.88 9.60
C TRP A 377 -0.62 23.18 8.91
N LEU A 378 -0.24 24.35 9.48
CA LEU A 378 -0.62 25.65 8.93
C LEU A 378 0.15 26.00 7.65
N PHE A 379 1.45 25.69 7.60
CA PHE A 379 2.30 26.21 6.54
C PHE A 379 3.12 25.13 5.84
N LEU A 380 3.85 24.30 6.59
CA LEU A 380 4.84 23.40 6.01
C LEU A 380 4.17 22.31 5.16
N THR A 381 3.17 21.61 5.71
CA THR A 381 2.48 20.51 5.01
C THR A 381 1.75 20.99 3.74
N PRO A 382 0.91 22.05 3.77
CA PRO A 382 0.29 22.58 2.56
C PRO A 382 1.31 23.05 1.53
N ALA A 383 2.40 23.71 1.96
CA ALA A 383 3.43 24.21 1.06
C ALA A 383 4.18 23.06 0.36
N VAL A 384 4.64 22.06 1.13
CA VAL A 384 5.35 20.89 0.57
C VAL A 384 4.44 20.10 -0.36
N CYS A 385 3.20 19.82 0.06
CA CYS A 385 2.26 19.07 -0.79
C CYS A 385 1.94 19.82 -2.08
N THR A 386 1.72 21.15 -2.00
CA THR A 386 1.43 21.95 -3.19
C THR A 386 2.63 22.03 -4.11
N ALA A 387 3.84 22.26 -3.57
CA ALA A 387 5.07 22.30 -4.36
C ALA A 387 5.32 20.97 -5.08
N THR A 388 5.20 19.84 -4.37
CA THR A 388 5.38 18.50 -4.95
C THR A 388 4.29 18.20 -5.99
N PHE A 389 3.05 18.58 -5.73
CA PHE A 389 1.94 18.40 -6.67
C PHE A 389 2.14 19.21 -7.97
N LEU A 390 2.47 20.50 -7.86
CA LEU A 390 2.73 21.34 -9.03
C LEU A 390 3.95 20.86 -9.82
N PHE A 391 5.01 20.45 -9.13
CA PHE A 391 6.18 19.88 -9.78
C PHE A 391 5.83 18.59 -10.53
N SER A 392 5.03 17.70 -9.92
CA SER A 392 4.55 16.45 -10.54
C SER A 392 3.71 16.71 -11.80
N LEU A 393 2.93 17.81 -11.83
CA LEU A 393 2.18 18.22 -13.03
C LEU A 393 3.10 18.79 -14.13
N ILE A 394 4.08 19.61 -13.76
CA ILE A 394 4.99 20.27 -14.72
C ILE A 394 5.93 19.23 -15.38
N LYS A 395 6.40 18.28 -14.59
CA LYS A 395 7.31 17.21 -15.03
C LYS A 395 6.60 15.90 -15.36
N TYR A 396 5.30 15.97 -15.60
CA TYR A 396 4.55 14.79 -16.00
C TYR A 396 5.17 14.11 -17.22
N THR A 397 5.47 12.83 -17.08
CA THR A 397 5.90 11.95 -18.16
C THR A 397 4.86 10.86 -18.35
N PRO A 398 4.46 10.55 -19.59
CA PRO A 398 3.54 9.45 -19.84
C PRO A 398 4.04 8.14 -19.22
N LEU A 399 3.12 7.34 -18.72
CA LEU A 399 3.45 6.06 -18.11
C LEU A 399 4.03 5.11 -19.16
N THR A 400 5.10 4.40 -18.78
CA THR A 400 5.70 3.35 -19.60
C THR A 400 5.85 2.08 -18.79
N TYR A 401 5.64 0.93 -19.41
CA TYR A 401 5.90 -0.36 -18.77
C TYR A 401 7.31 -0.86 -19.14
N ASN A 402 8.12 -1.17 -18.13
CA ASN A 402 9.52 -1.65 -18.25
C ASN A 402 10.39 -0.79 -19.19
N LYS A 403 10.08 0.51 -19.35
CA LYS A 403 10.75 1.44 -20.29
C LYS A 403 10.71 1.00 -21.77
N LYS A 404 9.91 -0.02 -22.10
CA LYS A 404 9.78 -0.58 -23.46
C LYS A 404 8.42 -0.30 -24.07
N TYR A 405 7.34 -0.47 -23.29
CA TYR A 405 5.97 -0.29 -23.78
C TYR A 405 5.46 1.10 -23.43
N THR A 406 4.95 1.84 -24.41
CA THR A 406 4.27 3.14 -24.24
C THR A 406 2.77 2.95 -24.38
N TYR A 407 2.01 3.51 -23.43
CA TYR A 407 0.56 3.40 -23.47
C TYR A 407 -0.03 4.19 -24.64
N PRO A 408 -1.10 3.71 -25.28
CA PRO A 408 -1.86 4.48 -26.26
C PRO A 408 -2.55 5.66 -25.56
N TRP A 409 -2.86 6.72 -26.31
CA TRP A 409 -3.48 7.94 -25.77
C TRP A 409 -4.76 7.69 -24.94
N TRP A 410 -5.56 6.69 -25.31
CA TRP A 410 -6.76 6.32 -24.56
C TRP A 410 -6.42 5.63 -23.21
N GLY A 411 -5.29 4.95 -23.13
CA GLY A 411 -4.80 4.36 -21.89
C GLY A 411 -4.43 5.44 -20.87
N ASP A 412 -3.70 6.47 -21.31
CA ASP A 412 -3.41 7.65 -20.48
C ASP A 412 -4.70 8.39 -20.09
N ALA A 413 -5.65 8.54 -21.02
CA ALA A 413 -6.95 9.15 -20.73
C ALA A 413 -7.74 8.36 -19.66
N LEU A 414 -7.71 7.02 -19.71
CA LEU A 414 -8.30 6.17 -18.68
C LEU A 414 -7.60 6.38 -17.32
N GLY A 415 -6.28 6.44 -17.30
CA GLY A 415 -5.51 6.75 -16.10
C GLY A 415 -5.91 8.10 -15.48
N TRP A 416 -5.96 9.15 -16.29
CA TRP A 416 -6.43 10.47 -15.84
C TRP A 416 -7.88 10.46 -15.37
N PHE A 417 -8.76 9.68 -16.01
CA PHE A 417 -10.13 9.50 -15.55
C PHE A 417 -10.17 8.87 -14.14
N LEU A 418 -9.35 7.86 -13.87
CA LEU A 418 -9.24 7.27 -12.54
C LEU A 418 -8.77 8.29 -11.49
N ALA A 419 -7.73 9.07 -11.78
CA ALA A 419 -7.24 10.11 -10.90
C ALA A 419 -8.30 11.21 -10.64
N LEU A 420 -8.89 11.75 -11.71
CA LEU A 420 -9.90 12.80 -11.63
C LEU A 420 -11.17 12.34 -10.94
N SER A 421 -11.57 11.06 -11.07
CA SER A 421 -12.74 10.50 -10.39
C SER A 421 -12.67 10.69 -8.87
N SER A 422 -11.47 10.65 -8.30
CA SER A 422 -11.21 10.88 -6.88
C SER A 422 -11.05 12.36 -6.55
N MET A 423 -10.32 13.12 -7.37
CA MET A 423 -10.05 14.54 -7.14
C MET A 423 -11.32 15.40 -7.22
N VAL A 424 -12.19 15.14 -8.20
CA VAL A 424 -13.43 15.89 -8.44
C VAL A 424 -14.44 15.73 -7.30
N CYS A 425 -14.38 14.65 -6.53
CA CYS A 425 -15.27 14.44 -5.39
C CYS A 425 -15.20 15.57 -4.36
N ILE A 426 -14.02 16.19 -4.14
CA ILE A 426 -13.85 17.27 -3.16
C ILE A 426 -14.59 18.54 -3.58
N PRO A 427 -14.31 19.15 -4.75
CA PRO A 427 -15.02 20.33 -5.18
C PRO A 427 -16.51 20.06 -5.43
N ALA A 428 -16.87 18.91 -6.02
CA ALA A 428 -18.26 18.54 -6.25
C ALA A 428 -19.08 18.48 -4.96
N TRP A 429 -18.55 17.85 -3.91
CA TRP A 429 -19.19 17.83 -2.60
C TRP A 429 -19.29 19.21 -1.98
N SER A 430 -18.24 20.03 -2.10
CA SER A 430 -18.24 21.41 -1.61
C SER A 430 -19.33 22.24 -2.31
N PHE A 431 -19.42 22.18 -3.63
CA PHE A 431 -20.47 22.88 -4.40
C PHE A 431 -21.87 22.37 -4.05
N TYR A 432 -22.06 21.05 -3.93
CA TYR A 432 -23.33 20.46 -3.52
C TYR A 432 -23.77 20.97 -2.15
N LYS A 433 -22.88 20.99 -1.17
CA LYS A 433 -23.17 21.49 0.19
C LYS A 433 -23.47 22.99 0.17
N LEU A 434 -22.68 23.78 -0.53
CA LEU A 434 -22.93 25.21 -0.66
C LEU A 434 -24.28 25.53 -1.33
N GLY A 435 -24.65 24.77 -2.37
CA GLY A 435 -25.94 24.93 -3.07
C GLY A 435 -27.16 24.44 -2.27
N THR A 436 -26.96 23.51 -1.32
CA THR A 436 -28.06 23.00 -0.45
C THR A 436 -28.25 23.78 0.85
N LEU A 437 -27.29 24.61 1.23
CA LEU A 437 -27.38 25.47 2.42
C LEU A 437 -28.37 26.63 2.12
N LYS A 438 -29.47 26.66 2.85
CA LYS A 438 -30.41 27.78 2.85
C LYS A 438 -29.88 28.88 3.80
N GLY A 439 -29.27 29.93 3.28
CA GLY A 439 -28.77 31.07 4.05
C GLY A 439 -27.90 32.01 3.24
N SER A 440 -27.64 33.23 3.73
CA SER A 440 -26.74 34.16 3.10
C SER A 440 -25.30 33.66 3.15
N LEU A 441 -24.53 33.91 2.09
CA LEU A 441 -23.06 33.59 2.03
C LEU A 441 -22.25 34.15 3.20
N LYS A 442 -22.78 35.16 3.91
CA LYS A 442 -22.16 35.73 5.12
C LYS A 442 -22.43 34.89 6.38
N GLU A 443 -23.44 34.02 6.36
CA GLU A 443 -23.77 33.09 7.45
C GLU A 443 -23.22 31.68 7.22
N LEU A 444 -22.35 31.53 6.24
CA LEU A 444 -21.60 30.33 5.97
C LEU A 444 -20.86 29.82 7.21
N PRO A 445 -20.49 28.53 7.27
CA PRO A 445 -19.99 27.83 8.47
C PRO A 445 -18.86 28.52 9.24
N TRP A 446 -18.22 29.54 8.69
CA TRP A 446 -17.26 30.40 9.39
C TRP A 446 -17.87 31.06 10.63
N GLY A 447 -19.13 31.52 10.58
CA GLY A 447 -19.85 32.11 11.70
C GLY A 447 -20.38 31.04 12.69
N HIS A 448 -20.95 29.94 12.18
CA HIS A 448 -21.48 28.88 13.04
C HIS A 448 -20.41 28.03 13.71
N VAL A 449 -19.28 27.79 13.04
CA VAL A 449 -18.12 27.12 13.61
C VAL A 449 -17.46 27.98 14.70
N GLN A 450 -17.56 29.33 14.59
CA GLN A 450 -17.07 30.26 15.62
C GLN A 450 -18.08 30.57 16.72
N ALA A 451 -19.38 30.48 16.47
CA ALA A 451 -20.38 31.11 17.33
C ALA A 451 -20.98 30.22 18.43
N ASN A 452 -20.84 28.89 18.42
CA ASN A 452 -21.48 28.08 19.48
C ASN A 452 -20.75 26.77 19.78
N PRO A 453 -19.88 26.76 20.82
CA PRO A 453 -19.30 25.52 21.35
C PRO A 453 -20.34 24.55 21.94
N ALA A 454 -21.55 25.06 22.26
CA ALA A 454 -22.62 24.28 22.89
C ALA A 454 -23.57 23.60 21.87
N SER A 455 -23.49 23.92 20.59
CA SER A 455 -24.40 23.34 19.57
C SER A 455 -23.90 22.07 18.90
N PHE A 456 -22.65 21.65 19.15
CA PHE A 456 -22.28 20.27 18.87
C PHE A 456 -22.91 19.40 19.95
N PRO A 457 -23.77 18.40 19.60
CA PRO A 457 -24.21 17.45 20.59
C PRO A 457 -22.93 16.87 21.20
N ARG A 458 -22.71 17.09 22.49
CA ARG A 458 -21.76 16.31 23.28
C ARG A 458 -22.09 14.87 22.92
N LEU A 459 -21.21 14.19 22.26
CA LEU A 459 -21.33 12.76 22.06
C LEU A 459 -21.43 12.18 23.47
N GLN A 460 -22.67 11.96 23.92
CA GLN A 460 -22.88 11.21 25.13
C GLN A 460 -22.14 9.90 24.95
N PRO A 461 -21.34 9.47 25.90
CA PRO A 461 -20.73 8.15 25.83
C PRO A 461 -21.90 7.18 25.77
N HIS A 462 -22.16 6.64 24.58
CA HIS A 462 -23.08 5.53 24.45
C HIS A 462 -22.47 4.40 25.27
N HIS A 463 -23.02 4.21 26.44
CA HIS A 463 -22.88 3.01 27.23
C HIS A 463 -23.16 1.82 26.31
N VAL A 464 -22.11 1.22 25.77
CA VAL A 464 -22.14 -0.17 25.35
C VAL A 464 -22.34 -0.92 26.66
N GLY A 465 -23.59 -1.25 26.96
CA GLY A 465 -24.00 -1.97 28.17
C GLY A 465 -23.32 -3.33 28.19
N LEU A 466 -22.14 -3.40 28.77
CA LEU A 466 -21.61 -4.59 29.41
C LEU A 466 -22.18 -4.60 30.83
N SER A 467 -23.35 -5.22 30.98
CA SER A 467 -23.90 -5.60 32.28
C SER A 467 -22.93 -6.61 32.91
N ILE A 468 -21.94 -6.09 33.62
CA ILE A 468 -21.20 -6.89 34.60
C ILE A 468 -22.12 -6.98 35.83
N LYS A 469 -22.82 -8.10 35.98
CA LYS A 469 -23.46 -8.46 37.22
C LYS A 469 -22.41 -8.60 38.34
N HIS A 470 -22.18 -7.53 39.06
CA HIS A 470 -21.55 -7.64 40.39
C HIS A 470 -22.44 -8.46 41.30
N LYS A 471 -22.07 -9.71 41.54
CA LYS A 471 -22.55 -10.46 42.69
C LYS A 471 -21.95 -9.82 43.96
N SER A 472 -22.75 -9.14 44.72
CA SER A 472 -22.39 -8.74 46.08
C SER A 472 -22.23 -10.01 46.95
N PRO A 473 -21.20 -10.11 47.81
CA PRO A 473 -21.13 -11.17 48.78
C PRO A 473 -22.15 -10.86 49.91
N GLY A 474 -23.13 -11.79 50.07
CA GLY A 474 -24.05 -11.78 51.16
C GLY A 474 -23.30 -11.93 52.49
N ARG A 475 -23.62 -11.08 53.43
CA ARG A 475 -23.37 -11.28 54.84
C ARG A 475 -24.35 -12.34 55.34
N GLY A 476 -23.82 -13.32 55.97
CA GLY A 476 -24.47 -14.32 56.76
C GLY A 476 -23.41 -15.18 57.42
#